data_d9acde320419a9a8b3b880569a88bbbb
#
_entry.id   d9acde320419a9a8b3b880569a88bbbb
#
_cell.length_a   1.000
_cell.length_b   1.000
_cell.length_c   1.000
_cell.angle_alpha   90.00
_cell.angle_beta   90.00
_cell.angle_gamma   90.00
#
_symmetry.space_group_name_H-M   'P 1'
#
loop_
_entity.id
_entity.type
_entity.pdbx_description
1 polymer ?
#
loop_
_entity_poly.entity_id
_entity_poly.type
_entity_poly.pdbx_seq_one_letter_code
_entity_poly.pdbx_strand_id
1 'polypeptide(L)'
;MISETTADPDAALRQWLRAWAKDHPRRGYRNAHADAAGEGWAVNVKKIQRLWREGGLRVIVRRRRKRVGASTVESIAADVPDTVWAVEFQFDATENGRSVKIASIIDEHTRECVGGLVERSITADRLVDELERIVAHRGLPTVLRCDNGPEFVSQALADWAKGMVGLSYIPPGQPWRNGYVESFNSRIRAECLNLNSFSSLAHARVVIGDWKQDYNHGRRHSALGYRTPAAYARDCTHRNP
;
A
#
# COMPACT_ATOMS: atom_id res chain seq x y z
N MET A 1 31.82 46.06 -12.82
CA MET A 1 31.46 44.77 -13.43
C MET A 1 30.30 44.20 -12.65
N ILE A 2 29.11 44.30 -13.18
CA ILE A 2 27.90 43.69 -12.58
C ILE A 2 27.91 42.23 -13.00
N SER A 3 28.09 41.30 -12.06
CA SER A 3 28.03 39.88 -12.33
C SER A 3 26.60 39.55 -12.76
N GLU A 4 26.42 39.21 -14.05
CA GLU A 4 25.17 38.63 -14.53
C GLU A 4 24.91 37.34 -13.75
N THR A 5 23.89 37.37 -12.89
CA THR A 5 23.39 36.20 -12.20
C THR A 5 22.75 35.30 -13.25
N THR A 6 23.52 34.34 -13.76
CA THR A 6 23.01 33.35 -14.72
C THR A 6 21.83 32.64 -14.09
N ALA A 7 20.63 32.80 -14.64
CA ALA A 7 19.42 32.16 -14.13
C ALA A 7 19.64 30.64 -14.06
N ASP A 8 19.30 30.04 -12.91
CA ASP A 8 19.42 28.58 -12.71
C ASP A 8 18.50 27.85 -13.73
N PRO A 9 19.05 27.12 -14.70
CA PRO A 9 18.27 26.42 -15.72
C PRO A 9 17.34 25.33 -15.11
N ASP A 10 17.59 24.95 -13.86
CA ASP A 10 16.82 23.95 -13.13
C ASP A 10 15.82 24.56 -12.13
N ALA A 11 15.65 25.89 -12.10
CA ALA A 11 14.85 26.60 -11.10
C ALA A 11 13.40 26.07 -11.04
N ALA A 12 12.72 25.94 -12.17
CA ALA A 12 11.36 25.43 -12.25
C ALA A 12 11.25 23.99 -11.73
N LEU A 13 12.18 23.13 -12.12
CA LEU A 13 12.20 21.72 -11.65
C LEU A 13 12.51 21.62 -10.16
N ARG A 14 13.38 22.48 -9.62
CA ARG A 14 13.65 22.56 -8.18
C ARG A 14 12.42 23.00 -7.40
N GLN A 15 11.68 23.96 -7.91
CA GLN A 15 10.43 24.41 -7.30
C GLN A 15 9.40 23.28 -7.29
N TRP A 16 9.22 22.60 -8.42
CA TRP A 16 8.32 21.46 -8.54
C TRP A 16 8.70 20.35 -7.55
N LEU A 17 9.98 19.97 -7.48
CA LEU A 17 10.46 18.92 -6.56
C LEU A 17 10.21 19.27 -5.09
N ARG A 18 10.35 20.54 -4.68
CA ARG A 18 10.06 20.98 -3.31
C ARG A 18 8.58 20.90 -2.99
N ALA A 19 7.70 21.33 -3.90
CA ALA A 19 6.25 21.23 -3.75
C ALA A 19 5.85 19.76 -3.66
N TRP A 20 6.30 18.94 -4.61
CA TRP A 20 6.02 17.50 -4.64
C TRP A 20 6.48 16.78 -3.36
N ALA A 21 7.67 17.08 -2.85
CA ALA A 21 8.20 16.48 -1.62
C ALA A 21 7.42 16.89 -0.37
N LYS A 22 6.84 18.11 -0.35
CA LYS A 22 5.95 18.58 0.72
C LYS A 22 4.66 17.77 0.77
N ASP A 23 4.08 17.49 -0.40
CA ASP A 23 2.84 16.73 -0.52
C ASP A 23 3.07 15.22 -0.32
N HIS A 24 4.31 14.75 -0.55
CA HIS A 24 4.68 13.34 -0.45
C HIS A 24 5.90 13.12 0.48
N PRO A 25 5.83 13.45 1.77
CA PRO A 25 7.00 13.52 2.66
C PRO A 25 7.70 12.19 2.91
N ARG A 26 7.07 11.06 2.55
CA ARG A 26 7.62 9.70 2.72
C ARG A 26 7.97 9.02 1.39
N ARG A 27 7.76 9.69 0.26
CA ARG A 27 8.12 9.19 -1.08
C ARG A 27 9.47 9.74 -1.52
N GLY A 28 10.28 8.93 -2.17
CA GLY A 28 11.65 9.32 -2.56
C GLY A 28 11.73 9.78 -4.02
N TYR A 29 12.92 10.25 -4.41
CA TYR A 29 13.23 10.83 -5.72
C TYR A 29 12.84 9.94 -6.94
N ARG A 30 12.79 8.61 -6.79
CA ARG A 30 12.37 7.72 -7.89
C ARG A 30 10.88 7.84 -8.18
N ASN A 31 10.05 8.01 -7.15
CA ASN A 31 8.62 8.29 -7.33
C ASN A 31 8.43 9.70 -7.91
N ALA A 32 9.16 10.69 -7.38
CA ALA A 32 9.15 12.05 -7.95
C ALA A 32 9.55 12.06 -9.44
N HIS A 33 10.56 11.25 -9.85
CA HIS A 33 10.92 11.12 -11.25
C HIS A 33 9.79 10.53 -12.10
N ALA A 34 9.13 9.48 -11.61
CA ALA A 34 8.06 8.83 -12.35
C ALA A 34 6.83 9.74 -12.50
N ASP A 35 6.53 10.55 -11.47
CA ASP A 35 5.44 11.53 -11.53
C ASP A 35 5.81 12.73 -12.43
N ALA A 36 7.05 13.25 -12.34
CA ALA A 36 7.54 14.29 -13.24
C ALA A 36 7.45 13.85 -14.71
N ALA A 37 7.88 12.63 -15.02
CA ALA A 37 7.76 12.09 -16.36
C ALA A 37 6.30 11.98 -16.82
N GLY A 38 5.38 11.62 -15.93
CA GLY A 38 3.94 11.60 -16.18
C GLY A 38 3.33 12.98 -16.44
N GLU A 39 3.92 14.04 -15.87
CA GLU A 39 3.55 15.45 -16.09
C GLU A 39 4.28 16.09 -17.30
N GLY A 40 5.06 15.29 -18.07
CA GLY A 40 5.73 15.76 -19.28
C GLY A 40 7.14 16.35 -19.09
N TRP A 41 7.74 16.25 -17.89
CA TRP A 41 9.12 16.68 -17.69
C TRP A 41 10.10 15.73 -18.41
N ALA A 42 10.77 16.22 -19.44
CA ALA A 42 11.84 15.49 -20.15
C ALA A 42 13.14 15.50 -19.33
N VAL A 43 13.19 14.73 -18.25
CA VAL A 43 14.31 14.72 -17.30
C VAL A 43 14.70 13.29 -16.92
N ASN A 44 15.99 13.00 -16.81
CA ASN A 44 16.47 11.69 -16.39
C ASN A 44 16.53 11.57 -14.85
N VAL A 45 16.48 10.34 -14.37
CA VAL A 45 16.49 10.02 -12.94
C VAL A 45 17.73 10.53 -12.20
N LYS A 46 18.91 10.58 -12.86
CA LYS A 46 20.16 11.06 -12.27
C LYS A 46 20.09 12.55 -11.97
N LYS A 47 19.47 13.35 -12.88
CA LYS A 47 19.26 14.78 -12.68
C LYS A 47 18.33 15.02 -11.49
N ILE A 48 17.19 14.33 -11.44
CA ILE A 48 16.26 14.42 -10.29
C ILE A 48 16.97 14.00 -8.98
N GLN A 49 17.74 12.90 -8.99
CA GLN A 49 18.49 12.46 -7.80
C GLN A 49 19.49 13.52 -7.30
N ARG A 50 20.18 14.20 -8.23
CA ARG A 50 21.11 15.28 -7.90
C ARG A 50 20.37 16.45 -7.26
N LEU A 51 19.33 16.97 -7.92
CA LEU A 51 18.53 18.10 -7.42
C LEU A 51 17.83 17.78 -6.09
N TRP A 52 17.35 16.54 -5.91
CA TRP A 52 16.76 16.03 -4.68
C TRP A 52 17.74 16.09 -3.51
N ARG A 53 18.98 15.68 -3.75
CA ARG A 53 20.05 15.72 -2.74
C ARG A 53 20.48 17.15 -2.41
N GLU A 54 20.67 17.99 -3.43
CA GLU A 54 21.00 19.40 -3.28
C GLU A 54 19.92 20.17 -2.53
N GLY A 55 18.64 19.85 -2.78
CA GLY A 55 17.49 20.43 -2.09
C GLY A 55 17.25 19.91 -0.65
N GLY A 56 18.06 18.98 -0.14
CA GLY A 56 17.87 18.40 1.20
C GLY A 56 16.64 17.52 1.35
N LEU A 57 16.00 17.09 0.24
CA LEU A 57 14.71 16.39 0.22
C LEU A 57 14.79 14.89 0.58
N ARG A 58 15.90 14.45 1.20
CA ARG A 58 16.10 13.03 1.52
C ARG A 58 15.10 12.52 2.54
N VAL A 59 14.40 11.45 2.20
CA VAL A 59 13.58 10.70 3.14
C VAL A 59 14.48 9.82 4.01
N ILE A 60 14.41 10.01 5.32
CA ILE A 60 15.13 9.16 6.29
C ILE A 60 14.36 7.85 6.41
N VAL A 61 14.89 6.80 5.81
CA VAL A 61 14.35 5.45 5.94
C VAL A 61 15.17 4.68 6.96
N ARG A 62 14.57 4.27 8.07
CA ARG A 62 15.22 3.30 8.97
C ARG A 62 15.43 1.99 8.21
N ARG A 63 16.69 1.58 8.02
CA ARG A 63 17.01 0.28 7.42
C ARG A 63 16.50 -0.83 8.34
N ARG A 64 15.50 -1.59 7.89
CA ARG A 64 15.17 -2.88 8.51
C ARG A 64 16.35 -3.81 8.34
N ARG A 65 16.79 -4.48 9.43
CA ARG A 65 17.76 -5.57 9.32
C ARG A 65 17.17 -6.66 8.45
N LYS A 66 17.90 -7.12 7.42
CA LYS A 66 17.51 -8.30 6.64
C LYS A 66 17.41 -9.50 7.59
N ARG A 67 16.22 -10.07 7.73
CA ARG A 67 16.07 -11.38 8.35
C ARG A 67 16.50 -12.40 7.30
N VAL A 68 17.48 -13.23 7.66
CA VAL A 68 17.95 -14.35 6.84
C VAL A 68 17.14 -15.57 7.30
N GLY A 69 16.22 -16.02 6.46
CA GLY A 69 15.48 -17.27 6.64
C GLY A 69 14.97 -17.70 5.27
N ALA A 70 15.43 -18.84 4.76
CA ALA A 70 14.86 -19.45 3.58
C ALA A 70 13.64 -20.25 4.00
N SER A 71 12.47 -19.99 3.39
CA SER A 71 11.30 -20.85 3.53
C SER A 71 11.44 -22.03 2.59
N THR A 72 11.34 -23.25 3.12
CA THR A 72 11.35 -24.51 2.34
C THR A 72 9.94 -25.00 2.00
N VAL A 73 8.89 -24.27 2.35
CA VAL A 73 7.50 -24.64 2.06
C VAL A 73 6.99 -23.83 0.87
N GLU A 74 6.42 -24.50 -0.11
CA GLU A 74 5.79 -23.89 -1.28
C GLU A 74 4.79 -22.80 -0.83
N SER A 75 5.03 -21.58 -1.31
CA SER A 75 4.04 -20.50 -1.17
C SER A 75 3.18 -20.51 -2.43
N ILE A 76 1.87 -20.42 -2.26
CA ILE A 76 0.96 -20.21 -3.39
C ILE A 76 1.38 -18.90 -4.05
N ALA A 77 1.80 -18.99 -5.32
CA ALA A 77 2.23 -17.84 -6.09
C ALA A 77 1.01 -17.07 -6.59
N ALA A 78 1.04 -15.76 -6.49
CA ALA A 78 0.02 -14.87 -7.05
C ALA A 78 0.42 -14.47 -8.46
N ASP A 79 0.27 -15.38 -9.43
CA ASP A 79 0.77 -15.19 -10.81
C ASP A 79 -0.16 -14.32 -11.66
N VAL A 80 -1.45 -14.26 -11.30
CA VAL A 80 -2.46 -13.43 -11.95
C VAL A 80 -3.30 -12.68 -10.90
N PRO A 81 -4.01 -11.60 -11.29
CA PRO A 81 -4.95 -10.90 -10.40
C PRO A 81 -5.95 -11.86 -9.74
N ASP A 82 -6.34 -11.53 -8.54
CA ASP A 82 -7.36 -12.25 -7.75
C ASP A 82 -7.03 -13.73 -7.46
N THR A 83 -5.77 -14.16 -7.63
CA THR A 83 -5.30 -15.48 -7.18
C THR A 83 -5.16 -15.51 -5.67
N VAL A 84 -4.47 -14.56 -5.09
CA VAL A 84 -4.24 -14.49 -3.64
C VAL A 84 -4.60 -13.12 -3.11
N TRP A 85 -5.62 -13.06 -2.26
CA TRP A 85 -5.83 -11.89 -1.41
C TRP A 85 -5.20 -12.13 -0.05
N ALA A 86 -4.43 -11.16 0.43
CA ALA A 86 -3.86 -11.16 1.77
C ALA A 86 -4.60 -10.18 2.66
N VAL A 87 -4.98 -10.61 3.86
CA VAL A 87 -5.65 -9.78 4.86
C VAL A 87 -4.85 -9.72 6.16
N GLU A 88 -4.81 -8.54 6.77
CA GLU A 88 -4.14 -8.33 8.05
C GLU A 88 -4.81 -7.19 8.82
N PHE A 89 -4.75 -7.27 10.15
CA PHE A 89 -5.20 -6.20 11.03
C PHE A 89 -4.06 -5.28 11.44
N GLN A 90 -4.41 -4.00 11.56
CA GLN A 90 -3.55 -2.97 12.11
C GLN A 90 -4.32 -2.15 13.13
N PHE A 91 -3.63 -1.59 14.13
CA PHE A 91 -4.26 -0.85 15.20
C PHE A 91 -3.72 0.57 15.28
N ASP A 92 -4.62 1.49 15.62
CA ASP A 92 -4.33 2.87 15.96
C ASP A 92 -5.30 3.36 17.04
N ALA A 93 -5.30 4.63 17.37
CA ALA A 93 -6.22 5.23 18.32
C ALA A 93 -6.70 6.61 17.88
N THR A 94 -7.88 6.98 18.31
CA THR A 94 -8.35 8.37 18.26
C THR A 94 -7.73 9.19 19.39
N GLU A 95 -7.73 10.53 19.29
CA GLU A 95 -7.16 11.48 20.27
C GLU A 95 -7.62 11.22 21.71
N ASN A 96 -8.85 10.75 21.88
CA ASN A 96 -9.41 10.37 23.17
C ASN A 96 -8.99 8.95 23.65
N GLY A 97 -7.99 8.34 23.02
CA GLY A 97 -7.42 7.04 23.40
C GLY A 97 -8.25 5.82 22.98
N ARG A 98 -9.40 5.99 22.31
CA ARG A 98 -10.22 4.86 21.89
C ARG A 98 -9.61 4.16 20.68
N SER A 99 -9.52 2.83 20.72
CA SER A 99 -8.94 1.99 19.68
C SER A 99 -9.58 2.20 18.31
N VAL A 100 -8.76 2.15 17.26
CA VAL A 100 -9.15 2.04 15.85
C VAL A 100 -8.52 0.77 15.31
N LYS A 101 -9.35 -0.22 14.92
CA LYS A 101 -8.92 -1.44 14.25
C LYS A 101 -9.11 -1.28 12.75
N ILE A 102 -8.08 -1.60 11.98
CA ILE A 102 -8.04 -1.43 10.54
C ILE A 102 -7.80 -2.79 9.91
N ALA A 103 -8.73 -3.27 9.08
CA ALA A 103 -8.49 -4.40 8.19
C ALA A 103 -8.05 -3.88 6.84
N SER A 104 -7.04 -4.49 6.25
CA SER A 104 -6.60 -4.20 4.87
C SER A 104 -6.56 -5.49 4.09
N ILE A 105 -7.21 -5.50 2.92
CA ILE A 105 -7.27 -6.64 2.01
C ILE A 105 -6.55 -6.24 0.73
N ILE A 106 -5.51 -6.99 0.36
CA ILE A 106 -4.59 -6.66 -0.73
C ILE A 106 -4.56 -7.81 -1.72
N ASP A 107 -4.72 -7.52 -3.00
CA ASP A 107 -4.36 -8.47 -4.05
C ASP A 107 -2.83 -8.55 -4.17
N GLU A 108 -2.27 -9.72 -3.96
CA GLU A 108 -0.81 -9.91 -3.97
C GLU A 108 -0.19 -9.76 -5.35
N HIS A 109 -0.92 -9.97 -6.44
CA HIS A 109 -0.41 -9.76 -7.79
C HIS A 109 -0.36 -8.29 -8.17
N THR A 110 -1.51 -7.61 -8.10
CA THR A 110 -1.64 -6.22 -8.53
C THR A 110 -1.16 -5.21 -7.50
N ARG A 111 -1.00 -5.62 -6.24
CA ARG A 111 -0.73 -4.76 -5.08
C ARG A 111 -1.89 -3.81 -4.74
N GLU A 112 -3.04 -3.95 -5.37
CA GLU A 112 -4.19 -3.15 -5.03
C GLU A 112 -4.69 -3.42 -3.61
N CYS A 113 -5.04 -2.38 -2.89
CA CYS A 113 -5.92 -2.49 -1.73
C CYS A 113 -7.35 -2.66 -2.26
N VAL A 114 -7.81 -3.91 -2.31
CA VAL A 114 -9.12 -4.26 -2.87
C VAL A 114 -10.27 -3.94 -1.92
N GLY A 115 -9.98 -3.77 -0.62
CA GLY A 115 -10.96 -3.40 0.39
C GLY A 115 -10.38 -3.28 1.78
N GLY A 116 -11.28 -3.18 2.75
CA GLY A 116 -10.97 -3.20 4.17
C GLY A 116 -11.87 -2.32 5.02
N LEU A 117 -11.75 -2.48 6.31
CA LEU A 117 -12.60 -1.86 7.33
C LEU A 117 -11.79 -0.94 8.24
N VAL A 118 -12.44 0.10 8.77
CA VAL A 118 -11.90 0.97 9.83
C VAL A 118 -12.97 1.10 10.91
N GLU A 119 -12.80 0.37 12.02
CA GLU A 119 -13.84 0.19 13.06
C GLU A 119 -13.24 0.28 14.46
N ARG A 120 -14.09 0.31 15.49
CA ARG A 120 -13.65 0.13 16.88
C ARG A 120 -13.30 -1.33 17.17
N SER A 121 -14.07 -2.24 16.60
CA SER A 121 -13.86 -3.68 16.63
C SER A 121 -14.30 -4.27 15.29
N ILE A 122 -13.61 -5.29 14.83
CA ILE A 122 -13.95 -6.02 13.60
C ILE A 122 -14.09 -7.47 14.02
N THR A 123 -15.30 -7.99 13.95
CA THR A 123 -15.61 -9.40 14.16
C THR A 123 -15.41 -10.21 12.89
N ALA A 124 -15.42 -11.53 12.98
CA ALA A 124 -15.37 -12.41 11.83
C ALA A 124 -16.54 -12.14 10.84
N ASP A 125 -17.76 -11.96 11.35
CA ASP A 125 -18.94 -11.68 10.52
C ASP A 125 -18.77 -10.35 9.76
N ARG A 126 -18.26 -9.31 10.42
CA ARG A 126 -18.00 -8.02 9.78
C ARG A 126 -16.92 -8.12 8.68
N LEU A 127 -15.94 -8.99 8.90
CA LEU A 127 -14.92 -9.26 7.86
C LEU A 127 -15.55 -10.00 6.67
N VAL A 128 -16.43 -10.98 6.94
CA VAL A 128 -17.16 -11.71 5.88
C VAL A 128 -18.05 -10.77 5.08
N ASP A 129 -18.83 -9.88 5.73
CA ASP A 129 -19.64 -8.85 5.05
C ASP A 129 -18.78 -8.01 4.08
N GLU A 130 -17.58 -7.63 4.50
CA GLU A 130 -16.68 -6.84 3.66
C GLU A 130 -16.12 -7.68 2.49
N LEU A 131 -15.77 -8.95 2.73
CA LEU A 131 -15.31 -9.86 1.68
C LEU A 131 -16.42 -10.07 0.64
N GLU A 132 -17.66 -10.30 1.06
CA GLU A 132 -18.81 -10.43 0.15
C GLU A 132 -19.04 -9.17 -0.67
N ARG A 133 -18.92 -7.99 -0.04
CA ARG A 133 -19.02 -6.71 -0.76
C ARG A 133 -17.94 -6.58 -1.84
N ILE A 134 -16.71 -7.00 -1.58
CA ILE A 134 -15.62 -6.96 -2.55
C ILE A 134 -15.88 -7.97 -3.68
N VAL A 135 -16.26 -9.19 -3.31
CA VAL A 135 -16.56 -10.29 -4.26
C VAL A 135 -17.67 -9.93 -5.21
N ALA A 136 -18.72 -9.24 -4.76
CA ALA A 136 -19.84 -8.80 -5.61
C ALA A 136 -19.41 -7.91 -6.78
N HIS A 137 -18.25 -7.23 -6.69
CA HIS A 137 -17.77 -6.31 -7.73
C HIS A 137 -16.53 -6.84 -8.47
N ARG A 138 -15.79 -7.76 -7.87
CA ARG A 138 -14.48 -8.18 -8.36
C ARG A 138 -14.39 -9.69 -8.68
N GLY A 139 -15.28 -10.48 -8.13
CA GLY A 139 -15.20 -11.95 -8.16
C GLY A 139 -14.44 -12.52 -6.95
N LEU A 140 -14.43 -13.84 -6.87
CA LEU A 140 -13.80 -14.58 -5.77
C LEU A 140 -12.28 -14.69 -5.99
N PRO A 141 -11.46 -14.55 -4.93
CA PRO A 141 -10.07 -14.95 -5.01
C PRO A 141 -9.95 -16.48 -5.00
N THR A 142 -8.87 -17.01 -5.54
CA THR A 142 -8.58 -18.44 -5.39
C THR A 142 -8.22 -18.77 -3.95
N VAL A 143 -7.46 -17.87 -3.29
CA VAL A 143 -6.98 -18.05 -1.91
C VAL A 143 -7.07 -16.74 -1.13
N LEU A 144 -7.55 -16.85 0.12
CA LEU A 144 -7.43 -15.81 1.13
C LEU A 144 -6.30 -16.20 2.10
N ARG A 145 -5.26 -15.35 2.16
CA ARG A 145 -4.13 -15.50 3.08
C ARG A 145 -4.31 -14.59 4.28
N CYS A 146 -4.20 -15.15 5.48
CA CYS A 146 -4.36 -14.44 6.74
C CYS A 146 -3.41 -14.97 7.82
N ASP A 147 -3.25 -14.24 8.90
CA ASP A 147 -2.60 -14.75 10.11
C ASP A 147 -3.53 -15.69 10.89
N ASN A 148 -3.08 -16.13 12.09
CA ASN A 148 -3.86 -17.02 12.96
C ASN A 148 -4.67 -16.24 14.03
N GLY A 149 -5.05 -14.99 13.76
CA GLY A 149 -5.90 -14.23 14.64
C GLY A 149 -7.29 -14.88 14.83
N PRO A 150 -7.94 -14.70 15.97
CA PRO A 150 -9.21 -15.36 16.28
C PRO A 150 -10.33 -15.02 15.28
N GLU A 151 -10.29 -13.86 14.67
CA GLU A 151 -11.26 -13.46 13.65
C GLU A 151 -11.05 -14.22 12.32
N PHE A 152 -9.82 -14.64 12.04
CA PHE A 152 -9.49 -15.42 10.85
C PHE A 152 -9.66 -16.92 11.06
N VAL A 153 -9.43 -17.41 12.29
CA VAL A 153 -9.67 -18.81 12.67
C VAL A 153 -11.08 -18.91 13.25
N SER A 154 -12.08 -18.63 12.43
CA SER A 154 -13.50 -18.58 12.83
C SER A 154 -14.36 -19.44 11.93
N GLN A 155 -15.49 -19.95 12.49
CA GLN A 155 -16.45 -20.71 11.71
C GLN A 155 -17.06 -19.86 10.60
N ALA A 156 -17.36 -18.59 10.85
CA ALA A 156 -17.94 -17.68 9.86
C ALA A 156 -17.04 -17.55 8.62
N LEU A 157 -15.71 -17.37 8.79
CA LEU A 157 -14.80 -17.28 7.66
C LEU A 157 -14.62 -18.65 6.95
N ALA A 158 -14.61 -19.74 7.71
CA ALA A 158 -14.54 -21.08 7.14
C ALA A 158 -15.79 -21.42 6.30
N ASP A 159 -16.98 -21.03 6.78
CA ASP A 159 -18.23 -21.24 6.05
C ASP A 159 -18.31 -20.37 4.80
N TRP A 160 -17.87 -19.11 4.87
CA TRP A 160 -17.77 -18.24 3.70
C TRP A 160 -16.83 -18.82 2.63
N ALA A 161 -15.68 -19.35 3.03
CA ALA A 161 -14.69 -19.87 2.11
C ALA A 161 -15.06 -21.23 1.52
N LYS A 162 -15.98 -21.97 2.15
CA LYS A 162 -16.27 -23.38 1.91
C LYS A 162 -16.52 -23.72 0.44
N GLY A 163 -15.62 -24.50 -0.12
CA GLY A 163 -15.72 -25.05 -1.48
C GLY A 163 -15.41 -24.05 -2.61
N MET A 164 -15.14 -22.78 -2.29
CA MET A 164 -14.92 -21.72 -3.28
C MET A 164 -13.55 -21.03 -3.13
N VAL A 165 -13.11 -20.80 -1.90
CA VAL A 165 -11.87 -20.05 -1.59
C VAL A 165 -10.98 -20.88 -0.68
N GLY A 166 -9.72 -21.06 -1.04
CA GLY A 166 -8.73 -21.67 -0.16
C GLY A 166 -8.34 -20.73 0.99
N LEU A 167 -8.35 -21.23 2.24
CA LEU A 167 -7.80 -20.48 3.37
C LEU A 167 -6.33 -20.85 3.58
N SER A 168 -5.44 -19.88 3.53
CA SER A 168 -4.00 -20.06 3.73
C SER A 168 -3.54 -19.32 4.98
N TYR A 169 -3.41 -20.03 6.08
CA TYR A 169 -2.92 -19.48 7.34
C TYR A 169 -1.40 -19.42 7.35
N ILE A 170 -0.86 -18.33 7.89
CA ILE A 170 0.58 -18.13 8.02
C ILE A 170 1.07 -18.93 9.23
N PRO A 171 2.04 -19.86 9.05
CA PRO A 171 2.56 -20.62 10.17
C PRO A 171 3.20 -19.72 11.23
N PRO A 172 3.05 -20.04 12.53
CA PRO A 172 3.71 -19.31 13.59
C PRO A 172 5.22 -19.18 13.32
N GLY A 173 5.76 -17.97 13.54
CA GLY A 173 7.19 -17.70 13.32
C GLY A 173 7.59 -17.45 11.85
N GLN A 174 6.65 -17.45 10.90
CA GLN A 174 6.93 -17.22 9.48
C GLN A 174 6.23 -15.94 8.93
N PRO A 175 6.35 -14.77 9.56
CA PRO A 175 5.64 -13.56 9.13
C PRO A 175 6.01 -13.11 7.72
N TRP A 176 7.21 -13.45 7.22
CA TRP A 176 7.64 -13.10 5.86
C TRP A 176 6.73 -13.66 4.75
N ARG A 177 5.89 -14.66 5.05
CA ARG A 177 4.91 -15.19 4.10
C ARG A 177 3.74 -14.24 3.83
N ASN A 178 3.53 -13.25 4.69
CA ASN A 178 2.55 -12.18 4.51
C ASN A 178 3.19 -10.87 4.02
N GLY A 179 4.36 -10.95 3.39
CA GLY A 179 5.21 -9.81 3.09
C GLY A 179 4.55 -8.69 2.27
N TYR A 180 3.52 -9.01 1.49
CA TYR A 180 2.83 -8.02 0.66
C TYR A 180 1.91 -7.12 1.50
N VAL A 181 1.05 -7.71 2.33
CA VAL A 181 0.18 -6.93 3.21
C VAL A 181 0.98 -6.28 4.34
N GLU A 182 2.04 -6.93 4.87
CA GLU A 182 2.97 -6.29 5.79
C GLU A 182 3.65 -5.05 5.18
N SER A 183 4.05 -5.13 3.91
CA SER A 183 4.60 -4.00 3.18
C SER A 183 3.58 -2.87 3.03
N PHE A 184 2.32 -3.19 2.71
CA PHE A 184 1.22 -2.24 2.66
C PHE A 184 0.99 -1.60 4.03
N ASN A 185 0.87 -2.40 5.10
CA ASN A 185 0.65 -1.93 6.46
C ASN A 185 1.81 -1.04 6.97
N SER A 186 3.03 -1.33 6.56
CA SER A 186 4.18 -0.46 6.85
C SER A 186 4.07 0.90 6.14
N ARG A 187 3.47 0.96 4.96
CA ARG A 187 3.28 2.20 4.20
C ARG A 187 2.14 3.03 4.77
N ILE A 188 0.97 2.43 5.00
CA ILE A 188 -0.14 3.16 5.63
C ILE A 188 0.28 3.69 7.01
N ARG A 189 1.05 2.93 7.79
CA ARG A 189 1.63 3.39 9.05
C ARG A 189 2.50 4.62 8.86
N ALA A 190 3.43 4.60 7.90
CA ALA A 190 4.40 5.66 7.71
C ALA A 190 3.82 6.88 6.97
N GLU A 191 2.91 6.67 6.02
CA GLU A 191 2.44 7.69 5.08
C GLU A 191 1.06 8.27 5.48
N CYS A 192 0.32 7.60 6.37
CA CYS A 192 -1.00 8.04 6.85
C CYS A 192 -1.06 8.11 8.37
N LEU A 193 -0.98 6.98 9.08
CA LEU A 193 -1.30 6.92 10.51
C LEU A 193 -0.33 7.75 11.36
N ASN A 194 0.97 7.72 11.07
CA ASN A 194 1.98 8.51 11.81
C ASN A 194 1.99 10.01 11.45
N LEU A 195 1.24 10.42 10.45
CA LEU A 195 1.16 11.81 10.00
C LEU A 195 -0.15 12.49 10.41
N ASN A 196 -1.13 11.72 10.89
CA ASN A 196 -2.45 12.23 11.23
C ASN A 196 -2.83 11.87 12.67
N SER A 197 -3.57 12.75 13.30
CA SER A 197 -4.26 12.54 14.57
C SER A 197 -5.75 12.45 14.30
N PHE A 198 -6.44 11.45 14.85
CA PHE A 198 -7.84 11.20 14.52
C PHE A 198 -8.76 11.69 15.65
N SER A 199 -9.50 12.76 15.39
CA SER A 199 -10.47 13.31 16.36
C SER A 199 -11.65 12.36 16.61
N SER A 200 -11.99 11.52 15.65
CA SER A 200 -13.10 10.55 15.73
C SER A 200 -12.87 9.33 14.84
N LEU A 201 -13.69 8.28 15.02
CA LEU A 201 -13.69 7.13 14.10
C LEU A 201 -14.12 7.54 12.68
N ALA A 202 -15.08 8.45 12.56
CA ALA A 202 -15.51 8.96 11.24
C ALA A 202 -14.35 9.69 10.53
N HIS A 203 -13.61 10.54 11.26
CA HIS A 203 -12.41 11.19 10.72
C HIS A 203 -11.35 10.16 10.30
N ALA A 204 -11.08 9.13 11.11
CA ALA A 204 -10.15 8.06 10.75
C ALA A 204 -10.57 7.32 9.48
N ARG A 205 -11.88 7.04 9.31
CA ARG A 205 -12.42 6.41 8.10
C ARG A 205 -12.16 7.23 6.85
N VAL A 206 -12.40 8.53 6.91
CA VAL A 206 -12.17 9.44 5.76
C VAL A 206 -10.69 9.48 5.40
N VAL A 207 -9.83 9.83 6.36
CA VAL A 207 -8.38 9.99 6.10
C VAL A 207 -7.73 8.69 5.61
N ILE A 208 -8.09 7.55 6.22
CA ILE A 208 -7.56 6.25 5.79
C ILE A 208 -8.15 5.84 4.43
N GLY A 209 -9.41 6.15 4.17
CA GLY A 209 -10.06 5.92 2.89
C GLY A 209 -9.38 6.70 1.76
N ASP A 210 -9.17 7.99 1.95
CA ASP A 210 -8.49 8.86 0.97
C ASP A 210 -7.05 8.37 0.71
N TRP A 211 -6.32 7.97 1.76
CA TRP A 211 -4.99 7.41 1.61
C TRP A 211 -5.00 6.10 0.79
N LYS A 212 -5.99 5.20 1.03
CA LYS A 212 -6.15 3.96 0.24
C LYS A 212 -6.44 4.25 -1.23
N GLN A 213 -7.24 5.27 -1.52
CA GLN A 213 -7.50 5.73 -2.88
C GLN A 213 -6.22 6.26 -3.54
N ASP A 214 -5.47 7.15 -2.87
CA ASP A 214 -4.17 7.62 -3.37
C ASP A 214 -3.18 6.47 -3.54
N TYR A 215 -3.17 5.49 -2.63
CA TYR A 215 -2.34 4.31 -2.75
C TYR A 215 -2.62 3.53 -4.03
N ASN A 216 -3.88 3.31 -4.38
CA ASN A 216 -4.27 2.57 -5.57
C ASN A 216 -4.08 3.37 -6.87
N HIS A 217 -4.41 4.67 -6.87
CA HIS A 217 -4.51 5.47 -8.09
C HIS A 217 -3.38 6.49 -8.28
N GLY A 218 -2.77 6.97 -7.21
CA GLY A 218 -1.72 8.00 -7.22
C GLY A 218 -0.32 7.45 -6.94
N ARG A 219 -0.21 6.44 -6.07
CA ARG A 219 1.10 5.97 -5.62
C ARG A 219 1.75 5.00 -6.60
N ARG A 220 2.95 5.35 -7.08
CA ARG A 220 3.72 4.50 -7.99
C ARG A 220 4.53 3.44 -7.24
N HIS A 221 4.56 2.22 -7.77
CA HIS A 221 5.25 1.07 -7.21
C HIS A 221 6.41 0.60 -8.07
N SER A 222 7.62 0.55 -7.51
CA SER A 222 8.80 0.08 -8.22
C SER A 222 8.68 -1.38 -8.70
N ALA A 223 8.02 -2.23 -7.92
CA ALA A 223 7.76 -3.62 -8.29
C ALA A 223 6.76 -3.77 -9.46
N LEU A 224 6.00 -2.72 -9.76
CA LEU A 224 5.04 -2.67 -10.88
C LEU A 224 5.57 -1.80 -12.04
N GLY A 225 6.88 -1.63 -12.14
CA GLY A 225 7.49 -0.76 -13.17
C GLY A 225 7.10 0.71 -13.00
N TYR A 226 6.94 1.19 -11.77
CA TYR A 226 6.48 2.55 -11.42
C TYR A 226 5.07 2.89 -11.93
N ARG A 227 4.24 1.89 -12.19
CA ARG A 227 2.79 2.07 -12.36
C ARG A 227 2.10 2.12 -11.00
N THR A 228 0.91 2.71 -10.96
CA THR A 228 0.02 2.59 -9.82
C THR A 228 -0.62 1.20 -9.79
N PRO A 229 -1.02 0.67 -8.61
CA PRO A 229 -1.71 -0.62 -8.52
C PRO A 229 -2.90 -0.73 -9.46
N ALA A 230 -3.79 0.26 -9.47
CA ALA A 230 -4.98 0.26 -10.34
C ALA A 230 -4.65 0.33 -11.84
N ALA A 231 -3.60 1.06 -12.24
CA ALA A 231 -3.17 1.06 -13.64
C ALA A 231 -2.58 -0.29 -14.05
N TYR A 232 -1.82 -0.93 -13.14
CA TYR A 232 -1.26 -2.25 -13.40
C TYR A 232 -2.37 -3.32 -13.51
N ALA A 233 -3.36 -3.29 -12.63
CA ALA A 233 -4.49 -4.21 -12.64
C ALA A 233 -5.28 -4.13 -13.97
N ARG A 234 -5.58 -2.90 -14.44
CA ARG A 234 -6.23 -2.71 -15.75
C ARG A 234 -5.44 -3.32 -16.90
N ASP A 235 -4.12 -3.15 -16.91
CA ASP A 235 -3.26 -3.73 -17.95
C ASP A 235 -3.26 -5.27 -17.91
N CYS A 236 -3.40 -5.88 -16.73
CA CYS A 236 -3.52 -7.33 -16.59
C CYS A 236 -4.85 -7.85 -17.19
N THR A 237 -5.96 -7.13 -16.96
CA THR A 237 -7.29 -7.52 -17.47
C THR A 237 -7.35 -7.44 -19.02
N HIS A 238 -6.64 -6.49 -19.62
CA HIS A 238 -6.60 -6.36 -21.09
C HIS A 238 -5.64 -7.36 -21.79
N ARG A 239 -4.80 -8.07 -21.04
CA ARG A 239 -3.84 -9.05 -21.59
C ARG A 239 -4.35 -10.49 -21.58
N ASN A 240 -5.43 -10.76 -20.88
CA ASN A 240 -6.15 -12.05 -20.89
C ASN A 240 -7.54 -11.83 -21.51
N PRO A 241 -7.70 -12.00 -22.84
CA PRO A 241 -9.01 -12.03 -23.46
C PRO A 241 -9.79 -13.30 -23.12
#